data_54052c02f88bfd42ec47f0b9b3a9a5eb
#
_entry.id   54052c02f88bfd42ec47f0b9b3a9a5eb
#
_cell.length_a   1.000
_cell.length_b   1.000
_cell.length_c   1.000
_cell.angle_alpha   90.00
_cell.angle_beta   90.00
_cell.angle_gamma   90.00
#
_symmetry.space_group_name_H-M   'P 1'
#
loop_
_entity.id
_entity.type
_entity.pdbx_description
1 polymer ?
#
loop_
_entity_poly.entity_id
_entity_poly.type
_entity_poly.pdbx_seq_one_letter_code
_entity_poly.pdbx_strand_id
1 'polypeptide(L)'
;MGNKVALDGNTAAAHAIRQINPDVIAAFPITPSTQIPMTVASFIADGLMDTELVTVESEHSAMSACVGAAAAGGRVMTATAAQGLALMWEIVYVASSMRLPIVTVIAARALNAPLNIHGDHSDVMG
;
A
#
# COMPACT_ATOMS: atom_id res chain seq x y z
N MET A 1 6.90 1.47 29.25
CA MET A 1 6.86 0.13 28.61
C MET A 1 5.75 0.11 27.57
N GLY A 2 6.07 -0.31 26.36
CA GLY A 2 5.04 -0.50 25.32
C GLY A 2 4.17 -1.72 25.60
N ASN A 3 2.90 -1.64 25.24
CA ASN A 3 1.98 -2.78 25.31
C ASN A 3 2.34 -3.80 24.22
N LYS A 4 2.44 -5.06 24.60
CA LYS A 4 2.61 -6.16 23.63
C LYS A 4 1.23 -6.61 23.12
N VAL A 5 1.08 -6.70 21.82
CA VAL A 5 -0.14 -7.17 21.15
C VAL A 5 0.21 -8.27 20.16
N ALA A 6 -0.72 -9.19 19.91
CA ALA A 6 -0.59 -10.22 18.89
C ALA A 6 -1.35 -9.75 17.63
N LEU A 7 -0.63 -9.59 16.52
CA LEU A 7 -1.17 -9.12 15.24
C LEU A 7 -0.62 -10.00 14.12
N ASP A 8 -1.40 -10.19 13.06
CA ASP A 8 -0.87 -10.68 11.80
C ASP A 8 -0.08 -9.56 11.07
N GLY A 9 0.66 -9.92 10.01
CA GLY A 9 1.52 -8.97 9.29
C GLY A 9 0.74 -7.80 8.68
N ASN A 10 -0.42 -8.04 8.08
CA ASN A 10 -1.25 -7.00 7.49
C ASN A 10 -1.79 -6.03 8.54
N THR A 11 -2.28 -6.56 9.65
CA THR A 11 -2.77 -5.74 10.76
C THR A 11 -1.64 -4.94 11.41
N ALA A 12 -0.46 -5.54 11.57
CA ALA A 12 0.72 -4.84 12.08
C ALA A 12 1.12 -3.68 11.15
N ALA A 13 1.12 -3.91 9.83
CA ALA A 13 1.37 -2.86 8.84
C ALA A 13 0.33 -1.73 8.93
N ALA A 14 -0.95 -2.07 9.05
CA ALA A 14 -2.03 -1.07 9.20
C ALA A 14 -1.87 -0.25 10.48
N HIS A 15 -1.45 -0.86 11.59
CA HIS A 15 -1.15 -0.13 12.84
C HIS A 15 0.05 0.82 12.68
N ALA A 16 1.09 0.40 11.97
CA ALA A 16 2.23 1.27 11.66
C ALA A 16 1.79 2.47 10.80
N ILE A 17 0.96 2.23 9.78
CA ILE A 17 0.37 3.27 8.94
C ILE A 17 -0.44 4.26 9.80
N ARG A 18 -1.24 3.76 10.73
CA ARG A 18 -1.99 4.61 11.66
C ARG A 18 -1.06 5.52 12.47
N GLN A 19 0.03 4.98 13.00
CA GLN A 19 1.00 5.76 13.78
C GLN A 19 1.71 6.83 12.93
N ILE A 20 1.97 6.53 11.66
CA ILE A 20 2.55 7.47 10.70
C ILE A 20 1.55 8.57 10.34
N ASN A 21 0.27 8.23 10.25
CA ASN A 21 -0.82 9.12 9.84
C ASN A 21 -0.47 9.90 8.56
N PRO A 22 -0.26 9.22 7.42
CA PRO A 22 0.11 9.88 6.18
C PRO A 22 -1.02 10.79 5.67
N ASP A 23 -0.70 11.74 4.80
CA ASP A 23 -1.70 12.64 4.24
C ASP A 23 -2.62 11.90 3.26
N VAL A 24 -2.06 11.00 2.45
CA VAL A 24 -2.81 10.27 1.42
C VAL A 24 -2.40 8.81 1.40
N ILE A 25 -3.39 7.93 1.29
CA ILE A 25 -3.23 6.54 0.91
C ILE A 25 -4.09 6.29 -0.33
N ALA A 26 -3.48 5.86 -1.42
CA ALA A 26 -4.22 5.40 -2.59
C ALA A 26 -4.16 3.87 -2.65
N ALA A 27 -5.30 3.22 -2.88
CA ALA A 27 -5.37 1.77 -2.85
C ALA A 27 -6.35 1.20 -3.87
N PHE A 28 -5.96 0.07 -4.44
CA PHE A 28 -6.82 -0.85 -5.17
C PHE A 28 -6.66 -2.25 -4.56
N PRO A 29 -7.76 -2.93 -4.19
CA PRO A 29 -7.68 -4.18 -3.44
C PRO A 29 -7.09 -5.33 -4.26
N ILE A 30 -6.10 -6.01 -3.69
CA ILE A 30 -5.54 -7.25 -4.20
C ILE A 30 -5.15 -8.18 -3.04
N THR A 31 -5.52 -9.45 -3.13
CA THR A 31 -5.17 -10.46 -2.12
C THR A 31 -3.67 -10.75 -2.18
N PRO A 32 -2.95 -10.85 -1.03
CA PRO A 32 -3.46 -10.79 0.34
C PRO A 32 -3.38 -9.41 1.01
N SER A 33 -3.06 -8.34 0.30
CA SER A 33 -2.88 -7.00 0.89
C SER A 33 -4.19 -6.26 1.17
N THR A 34 -5.34 -6.74 0.71
CA THR A 34 -6.66 -6.09 0.83
C THR A 34 -7.01 -5.71 2.27
N GLN A 35 -6.59 -6.50 3.24
CA GLN A 35 -6.86 -6.24 4.66
C GLN A 35 -6.22 -4.93 5.14
N ILE A 36 -5.11 -4.51 4.55
CA ILE A 36 -4.41 -3.27 4.95
C ILE A 36 -5.29 -2.03 4.70
N PRO A 37 -5.74 -1.74 3.46
CA PRO A 37 -6.60 -0.58 3.23
C PRO A 37 -7.95 -0.68 3.95
N MET A 38 -8.50 -1.90 4.13
CA MET A 38 -9.74 -2.09 4.89
C MET A 38 -9.58 -1.70 6.36
N THR A 39 -8.48 -2.13 7.00
CA THR A 39 -8.18 -1.79 8.39
C THR A 39 -7.91 -0.29 8.54
N VAL A 40 -7.18 0.31 7.60
CA VAL A 40 -6.95 1.76 7.57
C VAL A 40 -8.26 2.53 7.42
N ALA A 41 -9.16 2.09 6.54
CA ALA A 41 -10.48 2.71 6.40
C ALA A 41 -11.28 2.68 7.71
N SER A 42 -11.21 1.58 8.46
CA SER A 42 -11.81 1.48 9.78
C SER A 42 -11.21 2.50 10.77
N PHE A 43 -9.89 2.65 10.79
CA PHE A 43 -9.23 3.65 11.64
C PHE A 43 -9.64 5.09 11.29
N ILE A 44 -9.81 5.39 10.01
CA ILE A 44 -10.29 6.71 9.55
C ILE A 44 -11.73 6.92 10.00
N ALA A 45 -12.60 5.93 9.82
CA ALA A 45 -14.01 5.99 10.22
C ALA A 45 -14.16 6.20 11.75
N ASP A 46 -13.27 5.63 12.54
CA ASP A 46 -13.24 5.76 14.00
C ASP A 46 -12.59 7.08 14.48
N GLY A 47 -12.15 7.94 13.57
CA GLY A 47 -11.51 9.21 13.91
C GLY A 47 -10.07 9.07 14.43
N LEU A 48 -9.41 7.93 14.18
CA LEU A 48 -8.05 7.65 14.64
C LEU A 48 -6.97 8.10 13.65
N MET A 49 -7.37 8.50 12.45
CA MET A 49 -6.49 8.98 11.37
C MET A 49 -7.16 10.13 10.61
N ASP A 50 -6.34 11.06 10.16
CA ASP A 50 -6.76 12.19 9.31
C ASP A 50 -6.44 11.96 7.82
N THR A 51 -6.02 10.77 7.47
CA THR A 51 -5.57 10.40 6.14
C THR A 51 -6.72 10.44 5.12
N GLU A 52 -6.48 11.02 3.95
CA GLU A 52 -7.36 10.87 2.78
C GLU A 52 -7.13 9.49 2.14
N LEU A 53 -8.15 8.65 2.15
CA LEU A 53 -8.13 7.34 1.50
C LEU A 53 -8.73 7.47 0.10
N VAL A 54 -7.88 7.38 -0.92
CA VAL A 54 -8.27 7.47 -2.33
C VAL A 54 -8.45 6.07 -2.90
N THR A 55 -9.69 5.72 -3.22
CA THR A 55 -10.01 4.48 -3.93
C THR A 55 -9.97 4.72 -5.43
N VAL A 56 -9.33 3.83 -6.15
CA VAL A 56 -9.07 3.95 -7.59
C VAL A 56 -9.50 2.69 -8.32
N GLU A 57 -9.48 2.72 -9.66
CA GLU A 57 -9.93 1.62 -10.51
C GLU A 57 -8.83 0.61 -10.88
N SER A 58 -7.58 0.90 -10.54
CA SER A 58 -6.44 -0.01 -10.80
C SER A 58 -5.24 0.32 -9.93
N GLU A 59 -4.29 -0.61 -9.83
CA GLU A 59 -3.03 -0.39 -9.13
C GLU A 59 -2.16 0.65 -9.83
N HIS A 60 -2.20 0.72 -11.15
CA HIS A 60 -1.53 1.77 -11.92
C HIS A 60 -2.05 3.15 -11.53
N SER A 61 -3.36 3.32 -11.43
CA SER A 61 -3.99 4.56 -10.96
C SER A 61 -3.65 4.86 -9.50
N ALA A 62 -3.54 3.84 -8.63
CA ALA A 62 -3.14 4.01 -7.24
C ALA A 62 -1.74 4.63 -7.13
N MET A 63 -0.76 4.06 -7.84
CA MET A 63 0.60 4.59 -7.84
C MET A 63 0.67 5.98 -8.49
N SER A 64 -0.10 6.22 -9.54
CA SER A 64 -0.19 7.54 -10.18
C SER A 64 -0.75 8.61 -9.24
N ALA A 65 -1.78 8.28 -8.45
CA ALA A 65 -2.30 9.18 -7.41
C ALA A 65 -1.24 9.45 -6.33
N CYS A 66 -0.48 8.42 -5.93
CA CYS A 66 0.64 8.57 -5.00
C CYS A 66 1.71 9.52 -5.54
N VAL A 67 2.07 9.41 -6.82
CA VAL A 67 3.04 10.33 -7.47
C VAL A 67 2.54 11.77 -7.42
N GLY A 68 1.29 12.01 -7.78
CA GLY A 68 0.70 13.34 -7.74
C GLY A 68 0.68 13.94 -6.33
N ALA A 69 0.25 13.19 -5.35
CA ALA A 69 0.19 13.64 -3.95
C ALA A 69 1.60 13.87 -3.36
N ALA A 70 2.56 13.00 -3.65
CA ALA A 70 3.94 13.17 -3.19
C ALA A 70 4.62 14.37 -3.86
N ALA A 71 4.38 14.60 -5.16
CA ALA A 71 4.88 15.77 -5.88
C ALA A 71 4.33 17.08 -5.30
N ALA A 72 3.11 17.05 -4.76
CA ALA A 72 2.50 18.18 -4.05
C ALA A 72 3.03 18.37 -2.61
N GLY A 73 3.95 17.53 -2.16
CA GLY A 73 4.57 17.60 -0.83
C GLY A 73 3.87 16.78 0.25
N GLY A 74 2.88 15.96 -0.10
CA GLY A 74 2.19 15.08 0.83
C GLY A 74 3.03 13.87 1.26
N ARG A 75 2.76 13.37 2.46
CA ARG A 75 3.26 12.06 2.93
C ARG A 75 2.33 10.99 2.41
N VAL A 76 2.84 10.06 1.62
CA VAL A 76 2.01 9.17 0.82
C VAL A 76 2.41 7.71 1.03
N MET A 77 1.42 6.85 1.12
CA MET A 77 1.61 5.40 1.23
C MET A 77 0.62 4.66 0.32
N THR A 78 0.97 3.46 -0.04
CA THR A 78 0.07 2.50 -0.71
C THR A 78 0.38 1.07 -0.26
N ALA A 79 -0.49 0.13 -0.61
CA ALA A 79 -0.31 -1.28 -0.34
C ALA A 79 -0.74 -2.10 -1.56
N THR A 80 0.02 -3.13 -1.89
CA THR A 80 -0.26 -4.01 -3.03
C THR A 80 0.37 -5.40 -2.85
N ALA A 81 0.25 -6.24 -3.87
CA ALA A 81 0.86 -7.57 -3.96
C ALA A 81 1.01 -7.99 -5.43
N ALA A 82 1.95 -8.86 -5.72
CA ALA A 82 2.08 -9.62 -6.97
C ALA A 82 1.81 -8.81 -8.25
N GLN A 83 0.77 -9.22 -9.02
CA GLN A 83 0.41 -8.58 -10.28
C GLN A 83 0.05 -7.09 -10.12
N GLY A 84 -0.46 -6.68 -8.94
CA GLY A 84 -0.68 -5.26 -8.64
C GLY A 84 0.62 -4.46 -8.63
N LEU A 85 1.68 -5.02 -8.04
CA LEU A 85 3.01 -4.40 -8.08
C LEU A 85 3.53 -4.36 -9.53
N ALA A 86 3.37 -5.43 -10.30
CA ALA A 86 3.78 -5.47 -11.70
C ALA A 86 3.04 -4.41 -12.54
N LEU A 87 1.75 -4.20 -12.29
CA LEU A 87 0.98 -3.15 -12.95
C LEU A 87 1.43 -1.74 -12.56
N MET A 88 1.97 -1.56 -11.36
CA MET A 88 2.52 -0.29 -10.88
C MET A 88 3.91 0.04 -11.46
N TRP A 89 4.64 -0.92 -12.02
CA TRP A 89 6.08 -0.79 -12.33
C TRP A 89 6.41 0.42 -13.18
N GLU A 90 5.64 0.69 -14.23
CA GLU A 90 5.86 1.88 -15.04
C GLU A 90 5.93 3.16 -14.19
N ILE A 91 4.97 3.33 -13.30
CA ILE A 91 4.86 4.52 -12.46
C ILE A 91 5.86 4.51 -11.30
N VAL A 92 6.29 3.34 -10.83
CA VAL A 92 7.38 3.23 -9.84
C VAL A 92 8.67 3.82 -10.39
N TYR A 93 9.00 3.57 -11.66
CA TYR A 93 10.15 4.19 -12.32
C TYR A 93 10.01 5.71 -12.42
N VAL A 94 8.82 6.21 -12.71
CA VAL A 94 8.53 7.65 -12.71
C VAL A 94 8.76 8.23 -11.31
N ALA A 95 8.19 7.62 -10.28
CA ALA A 95 8.36 8.06 -8.89
C ALA A 95 9.84 8.09 -8.48
N SER A 96 10.59 7.06 -8.87
CA SER A 96 12.03 6.95 -8.60
C SER A 96 12.82 8.06 -9.31
N SER A 97 12.56 8.31 -10.58
CA SER A 97 13.24 9.36 -11.35
C SER A 97 12.93 10.76 -10.81
N MET A 98 11.74 10.98 -10.29
CA MET A 98 11.33 12.22 -9.63
C MET A 98 11.78 12.30 -8.16
N ARG A 99 12.39 11.24 -7.62
CA ARG A 99 12.86 11.13 -6.22
C ARG A 99 11.73 11.38 -5.20
N LEU A 100 10.54 10.87 -5.48
CA LEU A 100 9.37 11.05 -4.60
C LEU A 100 9.39 10.04 -3.43
N PRO A 101 9.17 10.48 -2.19
CA PRO A 101 9.16 9.62 -1.01
C PRO A 101 7.79 8.93 -0.86
N ILE A 102 7.62 7.79 -1.51
CA ILE A 102 6.41 6.97 -1.42
C ILE A 102 6.75 5.67 -0.73
N VAL A 103 6.01 5.30 0.31
CA VAL A 103 6.14 4.00 0.98
C VAL A 103 5.09 3.05 0.43
N THR A 104 5.54 1.92 -0.08
CA THR A 104 4.67 0.86 -0.58
C THR A 104 4.80 -0.38 0.30
N VAL A 105 3.71 -0.79 0.92
CA VAL A 105 3.63 -2.06 1.66
C VAL A 105 3.30 -3.17 0.67
N ILE A 106 4.13 -4.21 0.62
CA ILE A 106 3.92 -5.34 -0.27
C ILE A 106 3.65 -6.59 0.56
N ALA A 107 2.42 -7.11 0.46
CA ALA A 107 2.08 -8.42 0.98
C ALA A 107 2.51 -9.46 -0.06
N ALA A 108 3.78 -9.85 0.00
CA ALA A 108 4.47 -10.61 -1.04
C ALA A 108 3.81 -11.98 -1.28
N ARG A 109 3.55 -12.28 -2.53
CA ARG A 109 3.06 -13.58 -3.01
C ARG A 109 3.61 -13.91 -4.39
N ALA A 110 3.38 -15.15 -4.84
CA ALA A 110 3.83 -15.61 -6.14
C ALA A 110 3.29 -14.75 -7.30
N LEU A 111 4.19 -14.38 -8.20
CA LEU A 111 3.89 -13.69 -9.46
C LEU A 111 3.87 -14.72 -10.60
N ASN A 112 2.78 -15.42 -10.76
CA ASN A 112 2.63 -16.44 -11.80
C ASN A 112 1.17 -16.63 -12.23
N ALA A 113 0.99 -17.34 -13.34
CA ALA A 113 -0.30 -17.78 -13.84
C ALA A 113 -0.34 -19.33 -13.91
N PRO A 114 -1.47 -19.94 -13.56
CA PRO A 114 -2.70 -19.35 -13.02
C PRO A 114 -2.49 -18.67 -11.67
N LEU A 115 -3.45 -17.86 -11.25
CA LEU A 115 -3.37 -17.07 -10.02
C LEU A 115 -2.96 -17.93 -8.82
N ASN A 116 -1.93 -17.48 -8.10
CA ASN A 116 -1.42 -18.11 -6.90
C ASN A 116 -1.34 -17.09 -5.77
N ILE A 117 -1.93 -17.40 -4.62
CA ILE A 117 -1.96 -16.50 -3.44
C ILE A 117 -0.99 -16.93 -2.33
N HIS A 118 -0.18 -17.98 -2.57
CA HIS A 118 0.81 -18.42 -1.58
C HIS A 118 1.95 -17.42 -1.42
N GLY A 119 2.43 -17.28 -0.19
CA GLY A 119 3.57 -16.43 0.13
C GLY A 119 4.81 -16.81 -0.67
N ASP A 120 5.39 -15.83 -1.34
CA ASP A 120 6.59 -15.97 -2.18
C ASP A 120 7.21 -14.58 -2.34
N HIS A 121 8.39 -14.49 -2.91
CA HIS A 121 9.10 -13.24 -3.16
C HIS A 121 9.26 -12.93 -4.65
N SER A 122 8.67 -13.72 -5.54
CA SER A 122 8.81 -13.52 -6.99
C SER A 122 8.27 -12.17 -7.47
N ASP A 123 7.30 -11.60 -6.77
CA ASP A 123 6.74 -10.29 -7.09
C ASP A 123 7.71 -9.13 -6.78
N VAL A 124 8.57 -9.26 -5.78
CA VAL A 124 9.54 -8.22 -5.41
C VAL A 124 10.94 -8.45 -5.99
N MET A 125 11.15 -9.60 -6.63
CA MET A 125 12.42 -9.98 -7.24
C MET A 125 12.45 -9.77 -8.76
N GLY A 126 11.30 -9.41 -9.35
CA GLY A 126 11.14 -9.19 -10.80
C GLY A 126 11.80 -7.94 -11.37
#